data_12499422a39f4f7946bd28b73108ef2c
#
_entry.id   12499422a39f4f7946bd28b73108ef2c
#
_cell.length_a   1.000
_cell.length_b   1.000
_cell.length_c   1.000
_cell.angle_alpha   90.00
_cell.angle_beta   90.00
_cell.angle_gamma   90.00
#
_symmetry.space_group_name_H-M   'P 1'
#
loop_
_entity.id
_entity.type
_entity.pdbx_description
1 polymer ?
#
loop_
_entity_poly.entity_id
_entity_poly.type
_entity_poly.pdbx_seq_one_letter_code
_entity_poly.pdbx_strand_id
1 'polypeptide(L)'
;MIELREYQKQAINACYEYMRKSTGNGCIVLPTGSGKSVVLAQICSDAVSLWDGRVLVLTHVQELIEQNAGKIKHFLGDNFVGIYSAGLKQKDMHQPVIAASIQSIYKKAFEFEPFDLIIIDESHLIPVSGEGMYLSFLRDAKIVNPNIRIVGCTATPYRTGTGMICGPDNILNEICYEIGIKELIRDGFLSPLRSKASKTRIDTSGLHVRGGEFISNELEDLMDTDSRVKAACLEILEYTQDRNAVLIFAAGVDHGKHIQRIFQENHNIECGFVSGDSPDGWRKKMIDDFRSGKLKYLCNVNVLTTGFDAPNIDCIAMLRPTMSPGLYYQMVGRSFRICDGKKDSLVLDFGGNILRHGPVDCLRVTDAAVRGNGDAPAKECPQCNEIIHAAYARCPSCGYEFPPPEKTKHDTTASSEGILSDQASVNEYQVQEVLYNVHTKKSAKTQSPRTMRVQYKIGFGSYISEWICFEHSGFARHKAEIWWKQRSDSAVPDDSEMAAFFATNGRLKEPIKIIVKSIPGQKFDQITGYQFEDPELSEWQFDKNIPDFVPVDDEIPF
;
A
#
# COMPACT_ATOMS: atom_id res chain seq x y z
N MET A 1 10.68 14.16 23.40
CA MET A 1 11.31 13.18 22.46
C MET A 1 10.17 12.38 21.83
N ILE A 2 10.19 12.13 20.53
CA ILE A 2 9.15 11.29 19.88
C ILE A 2 9.44 9.84 20.27
N GLU A 3 8.47 9.17 20.88
CA GLU A 3 8.58 7.76 21.19
C GLU A 3 8.25 6.91 19.95
N LEU A 4 9.16 5.97 19.62
CA LEU A 4 8.96 5.05 18.50
C LEU A 4 7.94 3.98 18.88
N ARG A 5 7.00 3.73 17.98
CA ARG A 5 6.06 2.61 18.07
C ARG A 5 6.81 1.29 17.83
N GLU A 6 6.27 0.19 18.34
CA GLU A 6 6.96 -1.11 18.27
C GLU A 6 7.30 -1.53 16.83
N TYR A 7 6.37 -1.45 15.90
CA TYR A 7 6.65 -1.77 14.49
C TYR A 7 7.69 -0.84 13.83
N GLN A 8 7.84 0.40 14.33
CA GLN A 8 8.88 1.33 13.83
C GLN A 8 10.28 0.89 14.33
N LYS A 9 10.38 0.45 15.58
CA LYS A 9 11.60 -0.16 16.12
C LYS A 9 11.96 -1.43 15.35
N GLN A 10 10.98 -2.30 15.09
CA GLN A 10 11.17 -3.51 14.29
C GLN A 10 11.66 -3.20 12.88
N ALA A 11 11.11 -2.17 12.22
CA ALA A 11 11.54 -1.76 10.88
C ALA A 11 12.99 -1.28 10.86
N ILE A 12 13.40 -0.51 11.86
CA ILE A 12 14.77 -0.01 12.02
C ILE A 12 15.73 -1.19 12.27
N ASN A 13 15.39 -2.06 13.23
CA ASN A 13 16.21 -3.21 13.56
C ASN A 13 16.38 -4.16 12.37
N ALA A 14 15.31 -4.46 11.65
CA ALA A 14 15.36 -5.29 10.44
C ALA A 14 16.24 -4.68 9.35
N CYS A 15 16.20 -3.35 9.18
CA CYS A 15 17.08 -2.63 8.27
C CYS A 15 18.55 -2.79 8.68
N TYR A 16 18.87 -2.61 9.96
CA TYR A 16 20.24 -2.77 10.46
C TYR A 16 20.73 -4.23 10.38
N GLU A 17 19.88 -5.20 10.70
CA GLU A 17 20.22 -6.61 10.51
C GLU A 17 20.51 -6.94 9.05
N TYR A 18 19.69 -6.42 8.13
CA TYR A 18 19.94 -6.59 6.70
C TYR A 18 21.30 -5.99 6.29
N MET A 19 21.59 -4.78 6.73
CA MET A 19 22.88 -4.11 6.45
C MET A 19 24.09 -4.88 6.98
N ARG A 20 23.97 -5.57 8.11
CA ARG A 20 25.05 -6.40 8.67
C ARG A 20 25.25 -7.70 7.88
N LYS A 21 24.16 -8.30 7.41
CA LYS A 21 24.18 -9.61 6.74
C LYS A 21 24.44 -9.52 5.23
N SER A 22 24.22 -8.36 4.62
CA SER A 22 24.27 -8.16 3.18
C SER A 22 24.94 -6.84 2.80
N THR A 23 25.70 -6.85 1.71
CA THR A 23 26.20 -5.62 1.05
C THR A 23 25.17 -5.00 0.11
N GLY A 24 24.01 -5.64 -0.06
CA GLY A 24 22.89 -5.14 -0.87
C GLY A 24 22.18 -3.96 -0.23
N ASN A 25 21.27 -3.36 -0.99
CA ASN A 25 20.46 -2.23 -0.57
C ASN A 25 19.06 -2.70 -0.18
N GLY A 26 18.61 -2.33 1.03
CA GLY A 26 17.34 -2.75 1.59
C GLY A 26 16.21 -1.77 1.31
N CYS A 27 14.98 -2.27 1.36
CA CYS A 27 13.76 -1.46 1.27
C CYS A 27 12.87 -1.69 2.50
N ILE A 28 12.42 -0.60 3.12
CA ILE A 28 11.43 -0.60 4.19
C ILE A 28 10.07 -0.25 3.59
N VAL A 29 9.10 -1.14 3.74
CA VAL A 29 7.74 -0.94 3.25
C VAL A 29 6.79 -0.65 4.41
N LEU A 30 6.33 0.58 4.45
CA LEU A 30 5.44 1.08 5.49
C LEU A 30 4.25 1.82 4.87
N PRO A 31 3.00 1.57 5.30
CA PRO A 31 1.83 2.27 4.80
C PRO A 31 1.92 3.79 4.92
N THR A 32 1.18 4.50 4.08
CA THR A 32 0.97 5.94 4.25
C THR A 32 0.33 6.21 5.61
N GLY A 33 0.80 7.23 6.33
CA GLY A 33 0.31 7.55 7.67
C GLY A 33 0.93 6.74 8.82
N SER A 34 1.75 5.72 8.55
CA SER A 34 2.42 4.91 9.58
C SER A 34 3.63 5.60 10.23
N GLY A 35 4.03 6.78 9.75
CA GLY A 35 5.19 7.50 10.29
C GLY A 35 6.51 7.09 9.68
N LYS A 36 6.57 6.80 8.38
CA LYS A 36 7.82 6.59 7.61
C LYS A 36 8.90 7.63 7.91
N SER A 37 8.51 8.91 7.95
CA SER A 37 9.43 10.01 8.24
C SER A 37 10.05 9.95 9.65
N VAL A 38 9.39 9.30 10.60
CA VAL A 38 9.94 9.08 11.96
C VAL A 38 11.00 7.98 11.93
N VAL A 39 10.72 6.86 11.24
CA VAL A 39 11.69 5.77 11.02
C VAL A 39 12.94 6.30 10.32
N LEU A 40 12.74 7.06 9.23
CA LEU A 40 13.81 7.70 8.47
C LEU A 40 14.63 8.66 9.34
N ALA A 41 13.97 9.49 10.17
CA ALA A 41 14.65 10.43 11.06
C ALA A 41 15.46 9.71 12.15
N GLN A 42 14.96 8.59 12.69
CA GLN A 42 15.73 7.78 13.64
C GLN A 42 16.97 7.17 12.98
N ILE A 43 16.84 6.60 11.78
CA ILE A 43 17.98 6.03 11.05
C ILE A 43 19.04 7.12 10.80
N CYS A 44 18.63 8.34 10.41
CA CYS A 44 19.56 9.47 10.27
C CYS A 44 20.23 9.82 11.60
N SER A 45 19.46 9.82 12.69
CA SER A 45 19.98 10.12 14.01
C SER A 45 21.02 9.10 14.46
N ASP A 46 20.74 7.83 14.27
CA ASP A 46 21.65 6.75 14.63
C ASP A 46 22.92 6.78 13.78
N ALA A 47 22.77 7.01 12.46
CA ALA A 47 23.90 7.12 11.54
C ALA A 47 24.88 8.21 11.95
N VAL A 48 24.38 9.38 12.36
CA VAL A 48 25.23 10.50 12.78
C VAL A 48 25.77 10.31 14.20
N SER A 49 24.88 9.94 15.15
CA SER A 49 25.23 9.97 16.57
C SER A 49 26.01 8.76 17.04
N LEU A 50 25.74 7.57 16.44
CA LEU A 50 26.35 6.31 16.86
C LEU A 50 27.53 5.92 15.95
N TRP A 51 27.50 6.27 14.67
CA TRP A 51 28.47 5.78 13.68
C TRP A 51 29.23 6.88 12.96
N ASP A 52 29.07 8.16 13.36
CA ASP A 52 29.74 9.34 12.76
C ASP A 52 29.57 9.39 11.23
N GLY A 53 28.47 8.84 10.74
CA GLY A 53 28.18 8.69 9.32
C GLY A 53 27.50 9.93 8.73
N ARG A 54 27.73 10.16 7.44
CA ARG A 54 27.13 11.27 6.68
C ARG A 54 25.98 10.77 5.82
N VAL A 55 24.79 11.39 5.94
CA VAL A 55 23.54 10.89 5.37
C VAL A 55 22.96 11.86 4.34
N LEU A 56 22.54 11.31 3.20
CA LEU A 56 21.73 12.02 2.23
C LEU A 56 20.31 11.45 2.20
N VAL A 57 19.31 12.31 2.42
CA VAL A 57 17.89 11.96 2.29
C VAL A 57 17.36 12.53 0.99
N LEU A 58 17.00 11.64 0.05
CA LEU A 58 16.51 12.02 -1.28
C LEU A 58 14.99 11.92 -1.34
N THR A 59 14.38 12.98 -1.86
CA THR A 59 12.96 12.99 -2.18
C THR A 59 12.71 13.62 -3.56
N HIS A 60 11.50 13.44 -4.07
CA HIS A 60 11.08 14.01 -5.35
C HIS A 60 10.25 15.28 -5.19
N VAL A 61 9.59 15.45 -4.05
CA VAL A 61 8.58 16.49 -3.80
C VAL A 61 9.11 17.46 -2.75
N GLN A 62 8.95 18.75 -3.00
CA GLN A 62 9.47 19.83 -2.15
C GLN A 62 8.91 19.77 -0.73
N GLU A 63 7.60 19.52 -0.59
CA GLU A 63 6.93 19.43 0.71
C GLU A 63 7.50 18.29 1.57
N LEU A 64 7.90 17.17 0.94
CA LEU A 64 8.54 16.06 1.65
C LEU A 64 9.96 16.41 2.14
N ILE A 65 10.69 17.28 1.42
CA ILE A 65 12.02 17.73 1.88
C ILE A 65 11.88 18.50 3.20
N GLU A 66 10.96 19.46 3.25
CA GLU A 66 10.71 20.26 4.46
C GLU A 66 10.23 19.38 5.63
N GLN A 67 9.30 18.44 5.36
CA GLN A 67 8.78 17.52 6.37
C GLN A 67 9.86 16.59 6.91
N ASN A 68 10.66 15.98 6.04
CA ASN A 68 11.74 15.09 6.45
C ASN A 68 12.83 15.87 7.20
N ALA A 69 13.28 17.00 6.66
CA ALA A 69 14.24 17.86 7.35
C ALA A 69 13.74 18.29 8.74
N GLY A 70 12.47 18.72 8.84
CA GLY A 70 11.87 19.10 10.11
C GLY A 70 11.81 17.96 11.12
N LYS A 71 11.50 16.74 10.67
CA LYS A 71 11.53 15.54 11.52
C LYS A 71 12.94 15.20 11.98
N ILE A 72 13.91 15.20 11.08
CA ILE A 72 15.31 14.90 11.40
C ILE A 72 15.88 15.96 12.38
N LYS A 73 15.58 17.25 12.16
CA LYS A 73 15.94 18.33 13.09
C LYS A 73 15.42 18.12 14.50
N HIS A 74 14.20 17.56 14.60
CA HIS A 74 13.62 17.24 15.92
C HIS A 74 14.41 16.16 16.67
N PHE A 75 15.06 15.22 15.96
CA PHE A 75 15.86 14.15 16.54
C PHE A 75 17.31 14.57 16.82
N LEU A 76 17.94 15.31 15.89
CA LEU A 76 19.36 15.64 15.91
C LEU A 76 19.67 17.08 16.32
N GLY A 77 18.72 18.00 16.15
CA GLY A 77 18.94 19.44 16.27
C GLY A 77 19.17 20.14 14.92
N ASP A 78 18.93 21.44 14.89
CA ASP A 78 18.95 22.25 13.66
C ASP A 78 20.30 22.28 12.95
N ASN A 79 21.39 22.30 13.70
CA ASN A 79 22.76 22.44 13.17
C ASN A 79 23.25 21.22 12.38
N PHE A 80 22.62 20.05 12.57
CA PHE A 80 23.02 18.80 11.95
C PHE A 80 22.34 18.55 10.59
N VAL A 81 21.33 19.35 10.24
CA VAL A 81 20.47 19.08 9.07
C VAL A 81 20.46 20.26 8.12
N GLY A 82 20.97 20.04 6.92
CA GLY A 82 20.89 20.99 5.82
C GLY A 82 19.83 20.61 4.79
N ILE A 83 19.47 21.58 3.97
CA ILE A 83 18.55 21.40 2.85
C ILE A 83 19.23 21.78 1.55
N TYR A 84 19.14 20.90 0.54
CA TYR A 84 19.62 21.19 -0.81
C TYR A 84 18.47 21.08 -1.83
N SER A 85 17.84 22.20 -2.12
CA SER A 85 16.68 22.26 -3.03
C SER A 85 16.60 23.61 -3.72
N ALA A 86 16.57 23.58 -5.06
CA ALA A 86 16.37 24.78 -5.85
C ALA A 86 14.98 25.41 -5.61
N GLY A 87 13.95 24.58 -5.43
CA GLY A 87 12.59 25.05 -5.14
C GLY A 87 12.49 25.78 -3.79
N LEU A 88 13.24 25.33 -2.78
CA LEU A 88 13.32 25.96 -1.46
C LEU A 88 14.38 27.06 -1.39
N LYS A 89 15.14 27.30 -2.47
CA LYS A 89 16.25 28.28 -2.54
C LYS A 89 17.31 28.06 -1.46
N GLN A 90 17.55 26.80 -1.04
CA GLN A 90 18.54 26.40 -0.06
C GLN A 90 19.58 25.51 -0.72
N LYS A 91 20.86 25.67 -0.31
CA LYS A 91 22.02 24.95 -0.90
C LYS A 91 23.02 24.59 0.19
N ASP A 92 22.55 23.97 1.27
CA ASP A 92 23.41 23.50 2.35
C ASP A 92 24.16 22.25 1.90
N MET A 93 25.48 22.18 2.14
CA MET A 93 26.35 21.12 1.62
C MET A 93 27.22 20.42 2.68
N HIS A 94 27.34 21.01 3.86
CA HIS A 94 28.36 20.59 4.85
C HIS A 94 27.78 19.90 6.08
N GLN A 95 26.46 19.92 6.25
CA GLN A 95 25.82 19.30 7.41
C GLN A 95 25.93 17.76 7.34
N PRO A 96 25.98 17.07 8.48
CA PRO A 96 26.00 15.62 8.54
C PRO A 96 24.82 14.97 7.82
N VAL A 97 23.62 15.57 7.89
CA VAL A 97 22.44 15.13 7.14
C VAL A 97 22.01 16.19 6.14
N ILE A 98 21.90 15.82 4.89
CA ILE A 98 21.36 16.69 3.82
C ILE A 98 20.04 16.13 3.32
N ALA A 99 18.94 16.89 3.45
CA ALA A 99 17.68 16.60 2.79
C ALA A 99 17.64 17.30 1.42
N ALA A 100 17.53 16.53 0.34
CA ALA A 100 17.68 17.09 -1.00
C ALA A 100 16.59 16.62 -1.98
N SER A 101 16.28 17.49 -2.97
CA SER A 101 15.52 17.07 -4.12
C SER A 101 16.43 16.43 -5.17
N ILE A 102 16.01 15.28 -5.71
CA ILE A 102 16.78 14.60 -6.75
C ILE A 102 16.99 15.50 -7.98
N GLN A 103 16.03 16.36 -8.33
CA GLN A 103 16.13 17.30 -9.44
C GLN A 103 17.27 18.33 -9.24
N SER A 104 17.56 18.71 -7.99
CA SER A 104 18.60 19.70 -7.68
C SER A 104 20.01 19.10 -7.58
N ILE A 105 20.12 17.78 -7.32
CA ILE A 105 21.39 17.14 -6.96
C ILE A 105 21.88 16.11 -7.99
N TYR A 106 21.05 15.62 -8.93
CA TYR A 106 21.35 14.43 -9.75
C TYR A 106 22.63 14.48 -10.59
N LYS A 107 23.18 15.67 -10.87
CA LYS A 107 24.47 15.86 -11.58
C LYS A 107 25.62 16.30 -10.67
N LYS A 108 25.44 16.28 -9.36
CA LYS A 108 26.33 16.96 -8.41
C LYS A 108 26.95 16.03 -7.37
N ALA A 109 26.96 14.74 -7.61
CA ALA A 109 27.51 13.77 -6.67
C ALA A 109 28.97 14.08 -6.31
N PHE A 110 29.76 14.60 -7.24
CA PHE A 110 31.17 14.97 -7.05
C PHE A 110 31.39 16.35 -6.38
N GLU A 111 30.32 17.13 -6.19
CA GLU A 111 30.40 18.43 -5.50
C GLU A 111 30.24 18.28 -3.98
N PHE A 112 29.72 17.14 -3.50
CA PHE A 112 29.52 16.86 -2.08
C PHE A 112 30.68 16.06 -1.51
N GLU A 113 30.94 16.26 -0.21
CA GLU A 113 31.72 15.30 0.55
C GLU A 113 31.04 13.93 0.52
N PRO A 114 31.81 12.81 0.59
CA PRO A 114 31.22 11.46 0.51
C PRO A 114 30.07 11.25 1.51
N PHE A 115 29.01 10.62 1.07
CA PHE A 115 27.94 10.12 1.94
C PHE A 115 28.18 8.64 2.24
N ASP A 116 27.87 8.22 3.46
CA ASP A 116 27.92 6.83 3.90
C ASP A 116 26.59 6.14 3.69
N LEU A 117 25.50 6.89 3.84
CA LEU A 117 24.14 6.39 3.69
C LEU A 117 23.30 7.32 2.80
N ILE A 118 22.60 6.74 1.84
CA ILE A 118 21.53 7.42 1.11
C ILE A 118 20.19 6.80 1.48
N ILE A 119 19.26 7.61 1.99
CA ILE A 119 17.88 7.19 2.22
C ILE A 119 16.99 7.81 1.14
N ILE A 120 16.20 6.99 0.47
CA ILE A 120 15.31 7.44 -0.61
C ILE A 120 13.87 7.29 -0.14
N ASP A 121 13.24 8.42 0.14
CA ASP A 121 11.80 8.47 0.45
C ASP A 121 10.98 8.39 -0.85
N GLU A 122 9.85 7.70 -0.80
CA GLU A 122 9.03 7.31 -1.95
C GLU A 122 9.88 6.56 -3.02
N SER A 123 10.65 5.58 -2.58
CA SER A 123 11.61 4.83 -3.40
C SER A 123 10.99 4.09 -4.59
N HIS A 124 9.66 3.96 -4.67
CA HIS A 124 8.96 3.47 -5.86
C HIS A 124 9.16 4.39 -7.09
N LEU A 125 9.67 5.60 -6.91
CA LEU A 125 10.02 6.51 -8.01
C LEU A 125 11.35 6.15 -8.68
N ILE A 126 12.18 5.29 -8.09
CA ILE A 126 13.43 4.82 -8.70
C ILE A 126 13.06 3.95 -9.92
N PRO A 127 13.57 4.25 -11.12
CA PRO A 127 13.38 3.38 -12.28
C PRO A 127 14.10 2.03 -12.05
N VAL A 128 13.47 0.94 -12.47
CA VAL A 128 14.09 -0.40 -12.39
C VAL A 128 15.21 -0.56 -13.43
N SER A 129 15.11 0.15 -14.56
CA SER A 129 16.10 0.11 -15.65
C SER A 129 16.11 1.41 -16.46
N GLY A 130 17.11 1.58 -17.30
CA GLY A 130 17.26 2.71 -18.20
C GLY A 130 18.10 3.86 -17.62
N GLU A 131 17.88 5.08 -18.12
CA GLU A 131 18.53 6.31 -17.65
C GLU A 131 17.52 7.16 -16.88
N GLY A 132 17.93 7.69 -15.73
CA GLY A 132 17.10 8.55 -14.91
C GLY A 132 17.92 9.28 -13.85
N MET A 133 17.37 10.35 -13.30
CA MET A 133 18.06 11.18 -12.32
C MET A 133 18.57 10.38 -11.11
N TYR A 134 17.75 9.47 -10.59
CA TYR A 134 18.15 8.58 -9.49
C TYR A 134 19.31 7.67 -9.88
N LEU A 135 19.18 6.95 -11.00
CA LEU A 135 20.21 6.00 -11.44
C LEU A 135 21.54 6.70 -11.74
N SER A 136 21.49 7.88 -12.39
CA SER A 136 22.69 8.69 -12.64
C SER A 136 23.37 9.12 -11.35
N PHE A 137 22.60 9.69 -10.42
CA PHE A 137 23.15 10.16 -9.15
C PHE A 137 23.74 9.02 -8.31
N LEU A 138 23.02 7.92 -8.16
CA LEU A 138 23.46 6.78 -7.35
C LEU A 138 24.71 6.10 -7.92
N ARG A 139 24.82 6.02 -9.26
CA ARG A 139 26.04 5.55 -9.92
C ARG A 139 27.23 6.46 -9.58
N ASP A 140 27.06 7.76 -9.73
CA ASP A 140 28.12 8.73 -9.49
C ASP A 140 28.49 8.81 -7.99
N ALA A 141 27.51 8.73 -7.08
CA ALA A 141 27.73 8.65 -5.64
C ALA A 141 28.53 7.38 -5.24
N LYS A 142 28.27 6.25 -5.92
CA LYS A 142 29.02 5.01 -5.70
C LYS A 142 30.47 5.08 -6.22
N ILE A 143 30.74 5.94 -7.19
CA ILE A 143 32.14 6.25 -7.61
C ILE A 143 32.86 7.06 -6.51
N VAL A 144 32.16 8.03 -5.88
CA VAL A 144 32.69 8.84 -4.79
C VAL A 144 32.95 8.02 -3.54
N ASN A 145 31.97 7.18 -3.15
CA ASN A 145 32.12 6.24 -2.03
C ASN A 145 31.64 4.85 -2.47
N PRO A 146 32.54 3.91 -2.81
CA PRO A 146 32.18 2.55 -3.21
C PRO A 146 31.42 1.75 -2.14
N ASN A 147 31.58 2.12 -0.87
CA ASN A 147 30.94 1.46 0.28
C ASN A 147 29.59 2.08 0.66
N ILE A 148 29.12 3.09 -0.08
CA ILE A 148 27.86 3.78 0.22
C ILE A 148 26.70 2.79 0.29
N ARG A 149 25.88 2.93 1.34
CA ARG A 149 24.67 2.11 1.53
C ARG A 149 23.43 2.89 1.08
N ILE A 150 22.46 2.17 0.54
CA ILE A 150 21.19 2.78 0.08
C ILE A 150 20.02 2.07 0.78
N VAL A 151 19.12 2.86 1.36
CA VAL A 151 17.87 2.39 1.96
C VAL A 151 16.71 3.05 1.24
N GLY A 152 15.82 2.24 0.70
CA GLY A 152 14.54 2.70 0.16
C GLY A 152 13.45 2.72 1.24
N CYS A 153 12.62 3.76 1.25
CA CYS A 153 11.40 3.81 2.04
C CYS A 153 10.21 4.07 1.11
N THR A 154 9.17 3.24 1.18
CA THR A 154 7.97 3.42 0.36
C THR A 154 6.75 2.81 1.00
N ALA A 155 5.57 3.24 0.58
CA ALA A 155 4.31 2.57 0.90
C ALA A 155 3.89 1.55 -0.18
N THR A 156 4.45 1.67 -1.38
CA THR A 156 4.10 0.88 -2.57
C THR A 156 5.38 0.39 -3.24
N PRO A 157 5.86 -0.83 -2.92
CA PRO A 157 7.14 -1.33 -3.42
C PRO A 157 7.09 -1.77 -4.89
N TYR A 158 6.25 -1.13 -5.71
CA TYR A 158 6.03 -1.46 -7.12
C TYR A 158 5.75 -0.21 -7.96
N ARG A 159 5.93 -0.36 -9.28
CA ARG A 159 5.57 0.65 -10.30
C ARG A 159 4.63 0.04 -11.33
N THR A 160 3.67 0.85 -11.78
CA THR A 160 2.79 0.48 -12.89
C THR A 160 3.64 0.21 -14.14
N GLY A 161 3.51 -0.97 -14.72
CA GLY A 161 4.19 -1.37 -15.97
C GLY A 161 5.59 -1.97 -15.82
N THR A 162 6.26 -1.83 -14.65
CA THR A 162 7.61 -2.41 -14.43
C THR A 162 7.67 -3.39 -13.27
N GLY A 163 6.57 -3.58 -12.51
CA GLY A 163 6.50 -4.54 -11.42
C GLY A 163 7.19 -4.08 -10.14
N MET A 164 7.71 -5.03 -9.35
CA MET A 164 8.37 -4.79 -8.07
C MET A 164 9.64 -3.97 -8.23
N ILE A 165 9.88 -3.03 -7.30
CA ILE A 165 11.10 -2.19 -7.29
C ILE A 165 12.28 -2.88 -6.63
N CYS A 166 12.05 -3.93 -5.85
CA CYS A 166 13.08 -4.74 -5.22
C CYS A 166 13.33 -6.01 -6.04
N GLY A 167 14.59 -6.36 -6.20
CA GLY A 167 15.03 -7.56 -6.92
C GLY A 167 16.54 -7.65 -7.01
N PRO A 168 17.10 -8.84 -7.29
CA PRO A 168 18.55 -9.07 -7.27
C PRO A 168 19.34 -8.10 -8.15
N ASP A 169 18.77 -7.71 -9.29
CA ASP A 169 19.41 -6.84 -10.29
C ASP A 169 18.98 -5.36 -10.15
N ASN A 170 18.11 -5.03 -9.20
CA ASN A 170 17.62 -3.67 -8.98
C ASN A 170 18.53 -2.90 -8.02
N ILE A 171 18.39 -1.58 -7.97
CA ILE A 171 19.07 -0.73 -6.99
C ILE A 171 18.74 -1.16 -5.56
N LEU A 172 17.46 -1.47 -5.30
CA LEU A 172 17.00 -2.05 -4.05
C LEU A 172 16.88 -3.56 -4.24
N ASN A 173 17.61 -4.33 -3.46
CA ASN A 173 17.73 -5.77 -3.67
C ASN A 173 16.65 -6.57 -2.95
N GLU A 174 16.24 -6.13 -1.76
CA GLU A 174 15.32 -6.89 -0.91
C GLU A 174 14.45 -5.97 -0.06
N ILE A 175 13.23 -6.43 0.26
CA ILE A 175 12.38 -5.80 1.28
C ILE A 175 12.85 -6.34 2.63
N CYS A 176 13.54 -5.50 3.41
CA CYS A 176 14.02 -5.89 4.74
C CYS A 176 12.93 -5.84 5.81
N TYR A 177 11.90 -5.03 5.62
CA TYR A 177 10.74 -4.97 6.51
C TYR A 177 9.48 -4.54 5.77
N GLU A 178 8.37 -5.18 6.09
CA GLU A 178 7.04 -4.83 5.58
C GLU A 178 5.99 -5.02 6.67
N ILE A 179 5.04 -4.08 6.77
CA ILE A 179 3.86 -4.23 7.63
C ILE A 179 2.60 -3.84 6.84
N GLY A 180 1.51 -4.55 7.06
CA GLY A 180 0.25 -4.36 6.35
C GLY A 180 -0.65 -3.27 6.94
N ILE A 181 -1.55 -2.70 6.11
CA ILE A 181 -2.56 -1.74 6.56
C ILE A 181 -3.48 -2.35 7.62
N LYS A 182 -3.96 -3.58 7.42
CA LYS A 182 -4.88 -4.27 8.33
C LYS A 182 -4.28 -4.43 9.72
N GLU A 183 -3.02 -4.80 9.79
CA GLU A 183 -2.29 -4.96 11.02
C GLU A 183 -2.23 -3.63 11.79
N LEU A 184 -1.85 -2.55 11.12
CA LEU A 184 -1.80 -1.23 11.73
C LEU A 184 -3.18 -0.68 12.13
N ILE A 185 -4.24 -1.03 11.42
CA ILE A 185 -5.62 -0.70 11.81
C ILE A 185 -6.02 -1.50 13.06
N ARG A 186 -5.76 -2.81 13.07
CA ARG A 186 -6.05 -3.70 14.21
C ARG A 186 -5.36 -3.21 15.47
N ASP A 187 -4.10 -2.80 15.34
CA ASP A 187 -3.26 -2.34 16.46
C ASP A 187 -3.54 -0.85 16.82
N GLY A 188 -4.49 -0.20 16.15
CA GLY A 188 -4.93 1.16 16.46
C GLY A 188 -3.97 2.26 16.00
N PHE A 189 -3.04 1.97 15.09
CA PHE A 189 -2.08 2.94 14.56
C PHE A 189 -2.56 3.64 13.27
N LEU A 190 -3.54 3.04 12.59
CA LEU A 190 -4.23 3.65 11.45
C LEU A 190 -5.75 3.64 11.69
N SER A 191 -6.44 4.58 11.04
CA SER A 191 -7.89 4.72 11.12
C SER A 191 -8.59 3.58 10.39
N PRO A 192 -9.65 2.96 10.96
CA PRO A 192 -10.51 2.03 10.23
C PRO A 192 -11.06 2.64 8.95
N LEU A 193 -11.23 1.82 7.90
CA LEU A 193 -11.69 2.26 6.59
C LEU A 193 -13.09 1.71 6.31
N ARG A 194 -13.93 2.56 5.75
CA ARG A 194 -15.23 2.21 5.18
C ARG A 194 -15.30 2.77 3.77
N SER A 195 -15.96 2.08 2.86
CA SER A 195 -16.07 2.52 1.47
C SER A 195 -17.51 2.46 0.96
N LYS A 196 -17.84 3.40 0.09
CA LYS A 196 -19.10 3.45 -0.64
C LYS A 196 -18.83 3.65 -2.12
N ALA A 197 -19.50 2.86 -2.95
CA ALA A 197 -19.57 3.13 -4.38
C ALA A 197 -20.57 4.26 -4.65
N SER A 198 -20.31 5.04 -5.71
CA SER A 198 -21.31 5.99 -6.21
C SER A 198 -22.55 5.28 -6.70
N LYS A 199 -23.72 5.86 -6.47
CA LYS A 199 -25.00 5.42 -7.02
C LYS A 199 -25.00 5.42 -8.57
N THR A 200 -24.16 6.28 -9.17
CA THR A 200 -24.00 6.39 -10.62
C THR A 200 -22.67 5.79 -11.06
N ARG A 201 -22.71 4.69 -11.80
CA ARG A 201 -21.50 4.08 -12.37
C ARG A 201 -21.02 4.88 -13.55
N ILE A 202 -19.69 5.08 -13.63
CA ILE A 202 -19.02 5.75 -14.74
C ILE A 202 -18.33 4.67 -15.60
N ASP A 203 -18.71 4.62 -16.86
CA ASP A 203 -18.04 3.75 -17.83
C ASP A 203 -16.78 4.44 -18.36
N THR A 204 -15.62 3.86 -18.04
CA THR A 204 -14.30 4.32 -18.48
C THR A 204 -13.75 3.52 -19.65
N SER A 205 -14.52 2.58 -20.22
CA SER A 205 -14.04 1.67 -21.28
C SER A 205 -13.68 2.39 -22.59
N GLY A 206 -14.27 3.56 -22.83
CA GLY A 206 -13.98 4.41 -23.99
C GLY A 206 -12.75 5.31 -23.84
N LEU A 207 -12.09 5.34 -22.67
CA LEU A 207 -10.92 6.19 -22.45
C LEU A 207 -9.63 5.54 -22.95
N HIS A 208 -8.76 6.34 -23.56
CA HIS A 208 -7.43 5.88 -23.96
C HIS A 208 -6.43 5.94 -22.80
N VAL A 209 -5.47 5.02 -22.82
CA VAL A 209 -4.42 4.90 -21.81
C VAL A 209 -3.07 5.25 -22.42
N ARG A 210 -2.31 6.15 -21.78
CA ARG A 210 -0.95 6.51 -22.18
C ARG A 210 -0.03 6.50 -20.95
N GLY A 211 1.10 5.80 -21.05
CA GLY A 211 2.06 5.72 -19.92
C GLY A 211 1.51 5.02 -18.68
N GLY A 212 0.50 4.14 -18.84
CA GLY A 212 -0.12 3.43 -17.72
C GLY A 212 -1.20 4.23 -16.97
N GLU A 213 -1.66 5.39 -17.53
CA GLU A 213 -2.73 6.20 -16.96
C GLU A 213 -3.70 6.69 -18.07
N PHE A 214 -4.92 7.03 -17.71
CA PHE A 214 -5.89 7.64 -18.64
C PHE A 214 -5.37 8.97 -19.17
N ILE A 215 -5.71 9.28 -20.42
CA ILE A 215 -5.41 10.59 -21.02
C ILE A 215 -6.21 11.66 -20.27
N SER A 216 -5.51 12.65 -19.70
CA SER A 216 -6.10 13.61 -18.74
C SER A 216 -7.27 14.38 -19.29
N ASN A 217 -7.21 14.85 -20.53
CA ASN A 217 -8.30 15.63 -21.14
C ASN A 217 -9.55 14.77 -21.38
N GLU A 218 -9.37 13.53 -21.89
CA GLU A 218 -10.50 12.61 -22.10
C GLU A 218 -11.16 12.24 -20.77
N LEU A 219 -10.35 12.06 -19.73
CA LEU A 219 -10.83 11.77 -18.39
C LEU A 219 -11.61 12.95 -17.80
N GLU A 220 -11.09 14.18 -17.95
CA GLU A 220 -11.74 15.38 -17.47
C GLU A 220 -13.07 15.60 -18.21
N ASP A 221 -13.10 15.52 -19.53
CA ASP A 221 -14.31 15.64 -20.36
C ASP A 221 -15.38 14.61 -19.94
N LEU A 222 -14.97 13.37 -19.66
CA LEU A 222 -15.87 12.34 -19.18
C LEU A 222 -16.48 12.69 -17.83
N MET A 223 -15.68 13.22 -16.90
CA MET A 223 -16.09 13.48 -15.52
C MET A 223 -16.82 14.82 -15.37
N ASP A 224 -16.46 15.83 -16.17
CA ASP A 224 -16.94 17.22 -16.08
C ASP A 224 -18.24 17.45 -16.87
N THR A 225 -19.26 16.64 -16.62
CA THR A 225 -20.61 16.92 -17.12
C THR A 225 -21.50 17.46 -16.01
N ASP A 226 -22.31 18.48 -16.30
CA ASP A 226 -23.14 19.18 -15.30
C ASP A 226 -24.02 18.21 -14.47
N SER A 227 -24.63 17.23 -15.12
CA SER A 227 -25.46 16.23 -14.44
C SER A 227 -24.65 15.33 -13.49
N ARG A 228 -23.45 14.89 -13.91
CA ARG A 228 -22.58 14.05 -13.07
C ARG A 228 -22.01 14.81 -11.88
N VAL A 229 -21.53 16.04 -12.12
CA VAL A 229 -20.96 16.88 -11.06
C VAL A 229 -22.02 17.19 -10.01
N LYS A 230 -23.25 17.58 -10.43
CA LYS A 230 -24.37 17.82 -9.53
C LYS A 230 -24.75 16.58 -8.72
N ALA A 231 -24.86 15.43 -9.37
CA ALA A 231 -25.17 14.17 -8.69
C ALA A 231 -24.07 13.77 -7.68
N ALA A 232 -22.81 13.88 -8.06
CA ALA A 232 -21.69 13.58 -7.17
C ALA A 232 -21.63 14.53 -5.96
N CYS A 233 -21.80 15.84 -6.16
CA CYS A 233 -21.83 16.81 -5.08
C CYS A 233 -22.97 16.52 -4.09
N LEU A 234 -24.18 16.23 -4.60
CA LEU A 234 -25.32 15.87 -3.76
C LEU A 234 -25.04 14.60 -2.93
N GLU A 235 -24.46 13.59 -3.56
CA GLU A 235 -24.11 12.32 -2.91
C GLU A 235 -22.99 12.51 -1.86
N ILE A 236 -21.98 13.34 -2.14
CA ILE A 236 -20.97 13.71 -1.15
C ILE A 236 -21.62 14.35 0.06
N LEU A 237 -22.51 15.32 -0.13
CA LEU A 237 -23.20 16.00 0.96
C LEU A 237 -24.05 15.04 1.79
N GLU A 238 -24.75 14.11 1.14
CA GLU A 238 -25.56 13.08 1.80
C GLU A 238 -24.73 12.20 2.74
N TYR A 239 -23.55 11.72 2.27
CA TYR A 239 -22.72 10.80 3.04
C TYR A 239 -21.77 11.47 4.03
N THR A 240 -21.61 12.79 3.97
CA THR A 240 -20.64 13.50 4.80
C THR A 240 -21.26 14.41 5.85
N GLN A 241 -22.54 14.22 6.20
CA GLN A 241 -23.21 15.04 7.21
C GLN A 241 -22.51 14.98 8.57
N ASP A 242 -22.04 13.80 8.94
CA ASP A 242 -21.33 13.48 10.20
C ASP A 242 -19.80 13.57 10.08
N ARG A 243 -19.27 14.08 8.96
CA ARG A 243 -17.82 14.20 8.72
C ARG A 243 -17.34 15.64 8.95
N ASN A 244 -16.07 15.76 9.31
CA ASN A 244 -15.45 17.04 9.66
C ASN A 244 -14.53 17.58 8.55
N ALA A 245 -13.81 16.69 7.83
CA ALA A 245 -12.84 17.08 6.82
C ALA A 245 -12.90 16.14 5.60
N VAL A 246 -13.42 16.66 4.50
CA VAL A 246 -13.66 15.92 3.25
C VAL A 246 -12.68 16.39 2.18
N LEU A 247 -11.78 15.49 1.76
CA LEU A 247 -10.84 15.76 0.68
C LEU A 247 -11.36 15.16 -0.62
N ILE A 248 -11.53 16.00 -1.64
CA ILE A 248 -12.08 15.63 -2.95
C ILE A 248 -10.95 15.60 -3.98
N PHE A 249 -10.80 14.51 -4.71
CA PHE A 249 -9.87 14.37 -5.81
C PHE A 249 -10.61 14.51 -7.14
N ALA A 250 -10.41 15.62 -7.83
CA ALA A 250 -11.00 15.87 -9.14
C ALA A 250 -10.13 15.34 -10.29
N ALA A 251 -10.74 15.06 -11.44
CA ALA A 251 -10.08 14.54 -12.63
C ALA A 251 -9.17 15.58 -13.31
N GLY A 252 -9.59 16.84 -13.30
CA GLY A 252 -8.86 17.96 -13.88
C GLY A 252 -9.22 19.30 -13.24
N VAL A 253 -8.61 20.38 -13.75
CA VAL A 253 -8.74 21.73 -13.15
C VAL A 253 -10.15 22.30 -13.34
N ASP A 254 -10.72 22.15 -14.55
CA ASP A 254 -12.04 22.67 -14.85
C ASP A 254 -13.12 21.87 -14.11
N HIS A 255 -12.97 20.53 -14.05
CA HIS A 255 -13.80 19.67 -13.23
C HIS A 255 -13.76 20.08 -11.74
N GLY A 256 -12.57 20.37 -11.18
CA GLY A 256 -12.45 20.80 -9.79
C GLY A 256 -13.10 22.15 -9.50
N LYS A 257 -12.96 23.12 -10.40
CA LYS A 257 -13.65 24.42 -10.32
C LYS A 257 -15.17 24.27 -10.48
N HIS A 258 -15.62 23.34 -11.32
CA HIS A 258 -17.04 23.04 -11.45
C HIS A 258 -17.62 22.46 -10.17
N ILE A 259 -16.93 21.51 -9.52
CA ILE A 259 -17.31 20.99 -8.20
C ILE A 259 -17.44 22.15 -7.20
N GLN A 260 -16.41 23.02 -7.10
CA GLN A 260 -16.43 24.18 -6.21
C GLN A 260 -17.64 25.06 -6.46
N ARG A 261 -17.93 25.37 -7.73
CA ARG A 261 -19.08 26.19 -8.12
C ARG A 261 -20.40 25.55 -7.72
N ILE A 262 -20.61 24.25 -7.95
CA ILE A 262 -21.85 23.54 -7.57
C ILE A 262 -22.03 23.54 -6.05
N PHE A 263 -20.99 23.33 -5.25
CA PHE A 263 -21.08 23.43 -3.81
C PHE A 263 -21.58 24.82 -3.37
N GLN A 264 -21.02 25.89 -3.98
CA GLN A 264 -21.37 27.26 -3.62
C GLN A 264 -22.76 27.67 -4.14
N GLU A 265 -23.04 27.47 -5.44
CA GLU A 265 -24.26 28.00 -6.08
C GLU A 265 -25.50 27.18 -5.74
N ASN A 266 -25.39 25.83 -5.70
CA ASN A 266 -26.54 24.96 -5.50
C ASN A 266 -26.81 24.65 -4.03
N HIS A 267 -25.79 24.70 -3.17
CA HIS A 267 -25.91 24.26 -1.78
C HIS A 267 -25.51 25.32 -0.76
N ASN A 268 -24.98 26.48 -1.20
CA ASN A 268 -24.44 27.53 -0.36
C ASN A 268 -23.41 27.03 0.67
N ILE A 269 -22.54 26.11 0.23
CA ILE A 269 -21.49 25.49 1.04
C ILE A 269 -20.13 25.90 0.47
N GLU A 270 -19.23 26.35 1.35
CA GLU A 270 -17.87 26.68 0.96
C GLU A 270 -17.07 25.41 0.67
N CYS A 271 -16.48 25.33 -0.53
CA CYS A 271 -15.55 24.31 -0.94
C CYS A 271 -14.26 24.97 -1.43
N GLY A 272 -13.14 24.71 -0.76
CA GLY A 272 -11.83 25.18 -1.21
C GLY A 272 -11.38 24.45 -2.46
N PHE A 273 -10.55 25.11 -3.27
CA PHE A 273 -9.95 24.52 -4.45
C PHE A 273 -8.45 24.79 -4.52
N VAL A 274 -7.66 23.74 -4.81
CA VAL A 274 -6.21 23.83 -5.01
C VAL A 274 -5.76 22.96 -6.19
N SER A 275 -4.86 23.52 -7.00
CA SER A 275 -4.21 22.83 -8.13
C SER A 275 -2.74 23.23 -8.24
N GLY A 276 -2.02 22.68 -9.20
CA GLY A 276 -0.65 23.07 -9.51
C GLY A 276 -0.51 24.55 -9.84
N ASP A 277 -1.52 25.12 -10.47
CA ASP A 277 -1.54 26.55 -10.91
C ASP A 277 -2.03 27.51 -9.81
N SER A 278 -2.45 27.00 -8.65
CA SER A 278 -2.90 27.85 -7.56
C SER A 278 -1.73 28.68 -6.99
N PRO A 279 -1.89 30.00 -6.80
CA PRO A 279 -0.86 30.83 -6.17
C PRO A 279 -0.47 30.29 -4.78
N ASP A 280 0.82 30.32 -4.44
CA ASP A 280 1.34 29.72 -3.20
C ASP A 280 0.64 30.22 -1.94
N GLY A 281 0.41 31.54 -1.83
CA GLY A 281 -0.29 32.14 -0.70
C GLY A 281 -1.74 31.66 -0.56
N TRP A 282 -2.44 31.49 -1.67
CA TRP A 282 -3.80 30.94 -1.70
C TRP A 282 -3.82 29.46 -1.33
N ARG A 283 -2.93 28.67 -1.95
CA ARG A 283 -2.78 27.25 -1.65
C ARG A 283 -2.52 27.02 -0.16
N LYS A 284 -1.56 27.75 0.41
CA LYS A 284 -1.24 27.67 1.83
C LYS A 284 -2.45 28.01 2.70
N LYS A 285 -3.17 29.10 2.39
CA LYS A 285 -4.37 29.48 3.13
C LYS A 285 -5.44 28.40 3.11
N MET A 286 -5.78 27.85 1.94
CA MET A 286 -6.79 26.78 1.81
C MET A 286 -6.40 25.54 2.60
N ILE A 287 -5.13 25.16 2.55
CA ILE A 287 -4.59 24.03 3.31
C ILE A 287 -4.67 24.28 4.82
N ASP A 288 -4.29 25.47 5.29
CA ASP A 288 -4.30 25.80 6.71
C ASP A 288 -5.74 25.91 7.25
N ASP A 289 -6.67 26.48 6.48
CA ASP A 289 -8.09 26.56 6.83
C ASP A 289 -8.72 25.13 6.87
N PHE A 290 -8.34 24.24 5.97
CA PHE A 290 -8.78 22.85 5.98
C PHE A 290 -8.20 22.04 7.17
N ARG A 291 -6.91 22.19 7.46
CA ARG A 291 -6.26 21.56 8.62
C ARG A 291 -6.84 22.03 9.95
N SER A 292 -7.18 23.31 10.05
CA SER A 292 -7.74 23.89 11.27
C SER A 292 -9.25 23.60 11.44
N GLY A 293 -9.90 22.94 10.48
CA GLY A 293 -11.33 22.65 10.49
C GLY A 293 -12.24 23.84 10.17
N LYS A 294 -11.68 24.98 9.76
CA LYS A 294 -12.46 26.13 9.27
C LYS A 294 -13.13 25.84 7.95
N LEU A 295 -12.46 25.04 7.10
CA LEU A 295 -12.94 24.59 5.81
C LEU A 295 -13.21 23.09 5.89
N LYS A 296 -14.46 22.67 5.65
CA LYS A 296 -14.85 21.25 5.68
C LYS A 296 -14.51 20.52 4.38
N TYR A 297 -14.71 21.13 3.23
CA TYR A 297 -14.54 20.54 1.89
C TYR A 297 -13.35 21.17 1.18
N LEU A 298 -12.41 20.34 0.73
CA LEU A 298 -11.27 20.77 -0.07
C LEU A 298 -11.17 19.92 -1.33
N CYS A 299 -11.35 20.54 -2.48
CA CYS A 299 -11.15 19.90 -3.79
C CYS A 299 -9.72 20.14 -4.28
N ASN A 300 -9.08 19.08 -4.78
CA ASN A 300 -7.72 19.19 -5.29
C ASN A 300 -7.50 18.45 -6.60
N VAL A 301 -6.52 18.93 -7.36
CA VAL A 301 -6.06 18.32 -8.61
C VAL A 301 -4.55 18.13 -8.53
N ASN A 302 -4.09 16.88 -8.42
CA ASN A 302 -2.68 16.45 -8.47
C ASN A 302 -1.71 17.06 -7.42
N VAL A 303 -2.16 17.81 -6.42
CA VAL A 303 -1.25 18.49 -5.47
C VAL A 303 -1.26 17.91 -4.07
N LEU A 304 -2.32 17.24 -3.64
CA LEU A 304 -2.44 16.71 -2.28
C LEU A 304 -2.31 15.17 -2.21
N THR A 305 -1.84 14.55 -3.28
CA THR A 305 -1.60 13.11 -3.36
C THR A 305 -0.31 12.67 -2.67
N THR A 306 0.70 13.55 -2.62
CA THR A 306 1.99 13.31 -1.95
C THR A 306 2.35 14.50 -1.06
N GLY A 307 3.10 14.27 0.02
CA GLY A 307 3.60 15.35 0.88
C GLY A 307 2.55 16.09 1.74
N PHE A 308 1.27 15.84 1.55
CA PHE A 308 0.22 16.51 2.30
C PHE A 308 -0.10 15.80 3.61
N ASP A 309 -0.03 16.52 4.72
CA ASP A 309 -0.32 16.02 6.06
C ASP A 309 -1.50 16.76 6.69
N ALA A 310 -2.64 16.07 6.83
CA ALA A 310 -3.83 16.55 7.53
C ALA A 310 -4.51 15.34 8.23
N PRO A 311 -4.19 15.07 9.50
CA PRO A 311 -4.72 13.93 10.25
C PRO A 311 -6.24 13.94 10.43
N ASN A 312 -6.84 15.13 10.39
CA ASN A 312 -8.28 15.34 10.54
C ASN A 312 -9.13 14.83 9.37
N ILE A 313 -8.53 14.45 8.24
CA ILE A 313 -9.29 13.92 7.08
C ILE A 313 -10.03 12.65 7.48
N ASP A 314 -11.34 12.71 7.50
CA ASP A 314 -12.24 11.60 7.83
C ASP A 314 -13.12 11.15 6.65
N CYS A 315 -13.00 11.83 5.49
CA CYS A 315 -13.60 11.39 4.25
C CYS A 315 -12.73 11.71 3.03
N ILE A 316 -12.64 10.75 2.11
CA ILE A 316 -12.03 10.90 0.77
C ILE A 316 -13.12 10.72 -0.27
N ALA A 317 -13.30 11.67 -1.19
CA ALA A 317 -14.15 11.54 -2.36
C ALA A 317 -13.29 11.45 -3.63
N MET A 318 -13.27 10.28 -4.26
CA MET A 318 -12.47 10.02 -5.46
C MET A 318 -13.31 10.23 -6.72
N LEU A 319 -13.35 11.46 -7.24
CA LEU A 319 -13.98 11.80 -8.52
C LEU A 319 -12.97 11.68 -9.68
N ARG A 320 -11.89 10.99 -9.45
CA ARG A 320 -10.85 10.72 -10.43
C ARG A 320 -10.65 9.22 -10.61
N PRO A 321 -11.14 8.63 -11.71
CA PRO A 321 -10.69 7.32 -12.15
C PRO A 321 -9.18 7.30 -12.37
N THR A 322 -8.50 6.20 -12.01
CA THR A 322 -7.07 6.01 -12.28
C THR A 322 -6.77 4.56 -12.68
N MET A 323 -5.78 4.38 -13.56
CA MET A 323 -5.20 3.08 -13.87
C MET A 323 -4.01 2.73 -12.98
N SER A 324 -3.56 3.68 -12.14
CA SER A 324 -2.44 3.50 -11.24
C SER A 324 -2.89 3.03 -9.86
N PRO A 325 -2.57 1.77 -9.45
CA PRO A 325 -2.83 1.31 -8.08
C PRO A 325 -2.09 2.16 -7.04
N GLY A 326 -0.89 2.66 -7.38
CA GLY A 326 -0.11 3.53 -6.50
C GLY A 326 -0.79 4.88 -6.24
N LEU A 327 -1.37 5.52 -7.27
CA LEU A 327 -2.12 6.76 -7.11
C LEU A 327 -3.39 6.54 -6.29
N TYR A 328 -4.14 5.46 -6.58
CA TYR A 328 -5.29 5.07 -5.78
C TYR A 328 -4.92 4.89 -4.30
N TYR A 329 -3.85 4.15 -4.02
CA TYR A 329 -3.32 3.97 -2.67
C TYR A 329 -2.97 5.29 -1.99
N GLN A 330 -2.29 6.20 -2.68
CA GLN A 330 -1.91 7.50 -2.16
C GLN A 330 -3.13 8.38 -1.84
N MET A 331 -4.15 8.38 -2.71
CA MET A 331 -5.40 9.11 -2.45
C MET A 331 -6.09 8.63 -1.17
N VAL A 332 -6.34 7.32 -1.05
CA VAL A 332 -6.98 6.75 0.15
C VAL A 332 -6.09 6.93 1.38
N GLY A 333 -4.79 6.82 1.21
CA GLY A 333 -3.78 6.96 2.26
C GLY A 333 -3.77 8.31 2.97
N ARG A 334 -4.35 9.36 2.35
CA ARG A 334 -4.50 10.67 3.02
C ARG A 334 -5.39 10.60 4.26
N SER A 335 -6.32 9.64 4.30
CA SER A 335 -7.25 9.46 5.43
C SER A 335 -6.82 8.39 6.44
N PHE A 336 -5.68 7.72 6.27
CA PHE A 336 -5.27 6.64 7.18
C PHE A 336 -4.92 7.11 8.60
N ARG A 337 -4.51 8.36 8.75
CA ARG A 337 -4.05 8.86 10.06
C ARG A 337 -5.16 8.87 11.09
N ILE A 338 -4.82 8.50 12.30
CA ILE A 338 -5.68 8.68 13.47
C ILE A 338 -5.65 10.15 13.92
N CYS A 339 -6.78 10.62 14.43
CA CYS A 339 -6.93 11.95 15.01
C CYS A 339 -8.00 11.89 16.09
N ASP A 340 -7.90 12.73 17.12
CA ASP A 340 -8.90 12.82 18.17
C ASP A 340 -10.28 13.15 17.58
N GLY A 341 -11.30 12.44 18.02
CA GLY A 341 -12.67 12.56 17.52
C GLY A 341 -12.96 11.85 16.20
N LYS A 342 -11.95 11.32 15.51
CA LYS A 342 -12.13 10.54 14.27
C LYS A 342 -12.39 9.09 14.58
N LYS A 343 -13.58 8.58 14.20
CA LYS A 343 -13.99 7.19 14.43
C LYS A 343 -13.48 6.25 13.33
N ASP A 344 -13.61 6.66 12.09
CA ASP A 344 -13.21 5.92 10.89
C ASP A 344 -12.93 6.89 9.74
N SER A 345 -12.50 6.36 8.61
CA SER A 345 -12.33 7.09 7.35
C SER A 345 -13.29 6.55 6.31
N LEU A 346 -14.12 7.41 5.76
CA LEU A 346 -15.03 7.09 4.68
C LEU A 346 -14.37 7.33 3.32
N VAL A 347 -14.45 6.37 2.42
CA VAL A 347 -13.96 6.48 1.04
C VAL A 347 -15.17 6.41 0.11
N LEU A 348 -15.47 7.51 -0.58
CA LEU A 348 -16.50 7.59 -1.61
C LEU A 348 -15.85 7.42 -2.98
N ASP A 349 -16.14 6.33 -3.67
CA ASP A 349 -15.52 5.99 -4.94
C ASP A 349 -16.44 6.25 -6.13
N PHE A 350 -16.32 7.44 -6.71
CA PHE A 350 -17.02 7.82 -7.94
C PHE A 350 -16.29 7.35 -9.21
N GLY A 351 -14.99 7.07 -9.08
CA GLY A 351 -14.14 6.66 -10.20
C GLY A 351 -14.11 5.15 -10.47
N GLY A 352 -14.75 4.35 -9.61
CA GLY A 352 -14.71 2.88 -9.71
C GLY A 352 -13.32 2.29 -9.45
N ASN A 353 -12.49 3.00 -8.69
CA ASN A 353 -11.10 2.62 -8.43
C ASN A 353 -11.01 1.35 -7.57
N ILE A 354 -11.89 1.22 -6.56
CA ILE A 354 -11.91 0.04 -5.69
C ILE A 354 -12.32 -1.21 -6.48
N LEU A 355 -13.28 -1.09 -7.39
CA LEU A 355 -13.67 -2.21 -8.24
C LEU A 355 -12.59 -2.56 -9.28
N ARG A 356 -11.82 -1.57 -9.74
CA ARG A 356 -10.72 -1.76 -10.70
C ARG A 356 -9.48 -2.36 -10.08
N HIS A 357 -9.08 -1.91 -8.91
CA HIS A 357 -7.82 -2.28 -8.25
C HIS A 357 -7.99 -3.25 -7.09
N GLY A 358 -9.20 -3.40 -6.57
CA GLY A 358 -9.49 -4.13 -5.34
C GLY A 358 -9.40 -3.27 -4.08
N PRO A 359 -9.71 -3.84 -2.91
CA PRO A 359 -9.52 -3.18 -1.62
C PRO A 359 -8.08 -2.73 -1.44
N VAL A 360 -7.88 -1.56 -0.80
CA VAL A 360 -6.56 -0.90 -0.69
C VAL A 360 -5.52 -1.73 0.05
N ASP A 361 -5.95 -2.61 0.94
CA ASP A 361 -5.13 -3.55 1.70
C ASP A 361 -4.82 -4.85 0.95
N CYS A 362 -5.45 -5.06 -0.21
CA CYS A 362 -5.30 -6.24 -1.06
C CYS A 362 -4.79 -5.87 -2.48
N LEU A 363 -4.14 -4.73 -2.64
CA LEU A 363 -3.62 -4.31 -3.96
C LEU A 363 -2.67 -5.37 -4.53
N ARG A 364 -2.89 -5.74 -5.78
CA ARG A 364 -2.04 -6.69 -6.51
C ARG A 364 -1.23 -5.95 -7.56
N VAL A 365 0.05 -6.27 -7.62
CA VAL A 365 0.88 -5.95 -8.78
C VAL A 365 0.67 -7.08 -9.77
N THR A 366 -0.07 -6.83 -10.82
CA THR A 366 -0.09 -7.73 -11.97
C THR A 366 1.07 -7.34 -12.87
N ASP A 367 2.05 -8.23 -13.01
CA ASP A 367 3.01 -8.10 -14.09
C ASP A 367 2.26 -8.01 -15.41
N ALA A 368 2.70 -7.11 -16.28
CA ALA A 368 2.07 -6.88 -17.59
C ALA A 368 1.98 -8.15 -18.47
N ALA A 369 2.71 -9.20 -18.10
CA ALA A 369 2.70 -10.52 -18.74
C ALA A 369 1.53 -11.43 -18.30
N VAL A 370 0.86 -11.13 -17.19
CA VAL A 370 -0.28 -11.92 -16.69
C VAL A 370 -1.58 -11.13 -16.90
N ARG A 371 -1.91 -10.81 -18.14
CA ARG A 371 -3.27 -10.39 -18.53
C ARG A 371 -4.20 -11.61 -18.54
N GLY A 372 -4.47 -12.14 -17.37
CA GLY A 372 -5.64 -12.98 -17.16
C GLY A 372 -6.82 -12.06 -16.80
N ASN A 373 -7.97 -12.24 -17.43
CA ASN A 373 -9.24 -11.60 -17.09
C ASN A 373 -9.68 -11.98 -15.66
N GLY A 374 -8.96 -11.50 -14.64
CA GLY A 374 -9.36 -11.66 -13.25
C GLY A 374 -9.97 -10.35 -12.79
N ASP A 375 -11.27 -10.33 -12.55
CA ASP A 375 -11.95 -9.21 -11.90
C ASP A 375 -11.25 -8.87 -10.58
N ALA A 376 -11.18 -7.58 -10.26
CA ALA A 376 -10.66 -7.12 -8.98
C ALA A 376 -11.42 -7.83 -7.84
N PRO A 377 -10.76 -8.20 -6.72
CA PRO A 377 -11.38 -8.96 -5.64
C PRO A 377 -12.34 -8.10 -4.79
N ALA A 378 -13.14 -7.26 -5.42
CA ALA A 378 -14.11 -6.38 -4.77
C ALA A 378 -15.48 -6.50 -5.44
N LYS A 379 -16.55 -6.34 -4.64
CA LYS A 379 -17.95 -6.26 -5.09
C LYS A 379 -18.71 -5.23 -4.27
N GLU A 380 -19.77 -4.71 -4.87
CA GLU A 380 -20.68 -3.75 -4.26
C GLU A 380 -21.89 -4.46 -3.64
N CYS A 381 -22.27 -4.05 -2.44
CA CYS A 381 -23.50 -4.52 -1.82
C CYS A 381 -24.71 -3.79 -2.44
N PRO A 382 -25.70 -4.51 -3.02
CA PRO A 382 -26.84 -3.87 -3.68
C PRO A 382 -27.80 -3.19 -2.68
N GLN A 383 -27.70 -3.50 -1.39
CA GLN A 383 -28.58 -2.95 -0.37
C GLN A 383 -28.02 -1.66 0.27
N CYS A 384 -26.71 -1.57 0.51
CA CYS A 384 -26.12 -0.42 1.23
C CYS A 384 -24.97 0.26 0.47
N ASN A 385 -24.67 -0.19 -0.76
CA ASN A 385 -23.58 0.28 -1.63
C ASN A 385 -22.18 0.21 -1.00
N GLU A 386 -22.00 -0.56 0.08
CA GLU A 386 -20.69 -0.83 0.65
C GLU A 386 -19.85 -1.63 -0.35
N ILE A 387 -18.61 -1.21 -0.61
CA ILE A 387 -17.68 -1.99 -1.42
C ILE A 387 -16.92 -2.91 -0.49
N ILE A 388 -17.06 -4.19 -0.72
CA ILE A 388 -16.48 -5.25 0.10
C ILE A 388 -15.63 -6.19 -0.75
N HIS A 389 -14.77 -6.96 -0.12
CA HIS A 389 -14.02 -8.00 -0.83
C HIS A 389 -14.98 -9.01 -1.46
N ALA A 390 -14.70 -9.44 -2.70
CA ALA A 390 -15.59 -10.32 -3.47
C ALA A 390 -15.92 -11.67 -2.78
N ALA A 391 -15.10 -12.08 -1.83
CA ALA A 391 -15.24 -13.30 -1.07
C ALA A 391 -16.36 -13.29 -0.01
N TYR A 392 -16.83 -12.15 0.44
CA TYR A 392 -17.88 -12.11 1.46
C TYR A 392 -19.19 -12.66 0.91
N ALA A 393 -19.73 -13.71 1.54
CA ALA A 393 -21.05 -14.23 1.23
C ALA A 393 -22.17 -13.35 1.83
N ARG A 394 -21.84 -12.57 2.87
CA ARG A 394 -22.75 -11.65 3.56
C ARG A 394 -22.09 -10.29 3.75
N CYS A 395 -22.83 -9.22 3.49
CA CYS A 395 -22.32 -7.86 3.70
C CYS A 395 -22.05 -7.59 5.20
N PRO A 396 -20.84 -7.22 5.59
CA PRO A 396 -20.52 -6.96 6.99
C PRO A 396 -21.23 -5.74 7.56
N SER A 397 -21.66 -4.79 6.71
CA SER A 397 -22.32 -3.56 7.14
C SER A 397 -23.82 -3.68 7.31
N CYS A 398 -24.54 -4.33 6.38
CA CYS A 398 -26.01 -4.41 6.40
C CYS A 398 -26.57 -5.82 6.51
N GLY A 399 -25.71 -6.84 6.45
CA GLY A 399 -26.13 -8.23 6.54
C GLY A 399 -26.75 -8.83 5.27
N TYR A 400 -26.75 -8.12 4.14
CA TYR A 400 -27.25 -8.62 2.86
C TYR A 400 -26.50 -9.90 2.45
N GLU A 401 -27.24 -10.95 2.13
CA GLU A 401 -26.70 -12.22 1.62
C GLU A 401 -26.61 -12.17 0.10
N PHE A 402 -25.40 -12.37 -0.43
CA PHE A 402 -25.17 -12.37 -1.86
C PHE A 402 -25.61 -13.71 -2.47
N PRO A 403 -26.36 -13.70 -3.59
CA PRO A 403 -26.67 -14.93 -4.30
C PRO A 403 -25.38 -15.61 -4.78
N PRO A 404 -25.33 -16.94 -4.82
CA PRO A 404 -24.19 -17.66 -5.36
C PRO A 404 -23.95 -17.24 -6.82
N PRO A 405 -22.69 -17.11 -7.27
CA PRO A 405 -22.35 -16.62 -8.60
C PRO A 405 -22.89 -17.53 -9.71
N GLU A 406 -23.62 -16.94 -10.66
CA GLU A 406 -24.08 -17.63 -11.86
C GLU A 406 -22.92 -18.00 -12.79
N LYS A 407 -22.98 -19.22 -13.34
CA LYS A 407 -21.91 -19.79 -14.17
C LYS A 407 -21.98 -19.25 -15.61
N THR A 408 -21.00 -18.44 -16.04
CA THR A 408 -20.77 -18.16 -17.46
C THR A 408 -19.72 -19.12 -18.04
N LYS A 409 -20.03 -19.71 -19.20
CA LYS A 409 -19.19 -20.68 -19.91
C LYS A 409 -18.05 -19.96 -20.65
N HIS A 410 -16.80 -20.42 -20.52
CA HIS A 410 -15.73 -20.12 -21.45
C HIS A 410 -15.01 -21.40 -21.89
N ASP A 411 -14.55 -21.36 -23.15
CA ASP A 411 -14.01 -22.44 -23.95
C ASP A 411 -12.61 -22.89 -23.49
N THR A 412 -12.35 -24.20 -23.69
CA THR A 412 -11.08 -24.86 -23.35
C THR A 412 -10.36 -25.26 -24.62
N THR A 413 -9.13 -24.78 -24.82
CA THR A 413 -8.13 -25.46 -25.64
C THR A 413 -6.84 -25.65 -24.82
N ALA A 414 -6.44 -26.91 -24.69
CA ALA A 414 -5.20 -27.31 -24.04
C ALA A 414 -4.06 -27.29 -25.05
N SER A 415 -2.92 -26.69 -24.71
CA SER A 415 -1.67 -26.87 -25.45
C SER A 415 -0.75 -27.82 -24.68
N SER A 416 -0.20 -28.78 -25.41
CA SER A 416 0.78 -29.74 -24.96
C SER A 416 2.18 -29.22 -25.31
N GLU A 417 2.98 -28.80 -24.32
CA GLU A 417 4.43 -28.66 -24.50
C GLU A 417 5.19 -29.40 -23.39
N GLY A 418 6.24 -30.03 -23.80
CA GLY A 418 6.92 -31.08 -23.11
C GLY A 418 7.73 -30.67 -21.88
N ILE A 419 7.79 -31.59 -20.97
CA ILE A 419 8.52 -31.59 -19.71
C ILE A 419 10.01 -31.80 -19.97
N LEU A 420 10.84 -30.84 -19.57
CA LEU A 420 12.25 -31.02 -19.24
C LEU A 420 12.73 -29.97 -18.27
N SER A 421 12.88 -30.30 -17.01
CA SER A 421 13.98 -30.08 -16.06
C SER A 421 13.53 -30.27 -14.61
N ASP A 422 14.27 -31.14 -13.91
CA ASP A 422 14.09 -31.55 -12.50
C ASP A 422 14.55 -30.51 -11.47
N GLN A 423 14.15 -29.25 -11.57
CA GLN A 423 14.45 -28.26 -10.54
C GLN A 423 13.18 -27.75 -9.87
N ALA A 424 12.69 -28.54 -8.91
CA ALA A 424 11.73 -28.05 -7.95
C ALA A 424 12.47 -27.16 -6.92
N SER A 425 12.10 -25.88 -6.82
CA SER A 425 12.56 -25.03 -5.73
C SER A 425 11.63 -25.17 -4.53
N VAL A 426 12.22 -25.27 -3.34
CA VAL A 426 11.47 -25.29 -2.07
C VAL A 426 11.81 -24.01 -1.31
N ASN A 427 10.82 -23.18 -1.07
CA ASN A 427 10.97 -21.89 -0.40
C ASN A 427 10.07 -21.82 0.84
N GLU A 428 10.53 -21.13 1.87
CA GLU A 428 9.74 -20.82 3.05
C GLU A 428 9.24 -19.37 2.95
N TYR A 429 7.97 -19.17 3.28
CA TYR A 429 7.36 -17.85 3.27
C TYR A 429 6.67 -17.55 4.60
N GLN A 430 6.89 -16.37 5.14
CA GLN A 430 6.13 -15.83 6.27
C GLN A 430 4.71 -15.53 5.81
N VAL A 431 3.72 -15.94 6.61
CA VAL A 431 2.30 -15.69 6.33
C VAL A 431 1.88 -14.44 7.08
N GLN A 432 1.45 -13.42 6.34
CA GLN A 432 0.95 -12.18 6.90
C GLN A 432 -0.56 -12.23 7.18
N GLU A 433 -1.30 -13.00 6.38
CA GLU A 433 -2.76 -13.10 6.45
C GLU A 433 -3.23 -14.36 5.74
N VAL A 434 -4.32 -14.98 6.22
CA VAL A 434 -4.96 -16.11 5.58
C VAL A 434 -6.38 -15.74 5.17
N LEU A 435 -6.75 -15.98 3.92
CA LEU A 435 -8.08 -15.73 3.38
C LEU A 435 -8.75 -17.02 2.99
N TYR A 436 -10.02 -17.17 3.37
CA TYR A 436 -10.81 -18.37 3.14
C TYR A 436 -11.99 -18.08 2.23
N ASN A 437 -12.16 -18.86 1.15
CA ASN A 437 -13.20 -18.63 0.16
C ASN A 437 -13.79 -19.95 -0.34
N VAL A 438 -15.07 -19.97 -0.66
CA VAL A 438 -15.68 -21.12 -1.34
C VAL A 438 -15.41 -21.02 -2.84
N HIS A 439 -14.84 -22.08 -3.41
CA HIS A 439 -14.51 -22.16 -4.83
C HIS A 439 -15.31 -23.27 -5.51
N THR A 440 -15.96 -22.93 -6.62
CA THR A 440 -16.66 -23.89 -7.49
C THR A 440 -15.94 -23.96 -8.84
N LYS A 441 -15.62 -25.17 -9.31
CA LYS A 441 -14.89 -25.37 -10.56
C LYS A 441 -15.75 -24.96 -11.75
N LYS A 442 -15.30 -24.01 -12.58
CA LYS A 442 -16.04 -23.42 -13.72
C LYS A 442 -16.36 -24.39 -14.86
N SER A 443 -15.80 -25.59 -14.91
CA SER A 443 -15.88 -26.52 -16.06
C SER A 443 -16.76 -27.76 -15.86
N ALA A 444 -17.53 -27.85 -14.80
CA ALA A 444 -18.28 -29.08 -14.51
C ALA A 444 -19.67 -29.07 -15.15
N LYS A 445 -19.95 -30.08 -15.98
CA LYS A 445 -21.27 -30.33 -16.62
C LYS A 445 -22.33 -30.86 -15.66
N THR A 446 -21.97 -31.18 -14.43
CA THR A 446 -22.84 -31.69 -13.35
C THR A 446 -22.42 -31.03 -12.03
N GLN A 447 -23.26 -31.02 -11.01
CA GLN A 447 -22.96 -30.49 -9.67
C GLN A 447 -21.63 -31.05 -9.16
N SER A 448 -20.52 -30.31 -9.42
CA SER A 448 -19.21 -30.66 -8.88
C SER A 448 -19.14 -30.25 -7.42
N PRO A 449 -18.56 -31.09 -6.56
CA PRO A 449 -18.31 -30.72 -5.17
C PRO A 449 -17.52 -29.42 -5.11
N ARG A 450 -17.93 -28.54 -4.21
CA ARG A 450 -17.22 -27.27 -3.96
C ARG A 450 -15.95 -27.53 -3.16
N THR A 451 -15.03 -26.58 -3.19
CA THR A 451 -13.81 -26.63 -2.40
C THR A 451 -13.64 -25.34 -1.63
N MET A 452 -13.04 -25.39 -0.45
CA MET A 452 -12.58 -24.20 0.23
C MET A 452 -11.21 -23.82 -0.34
N ARG A 453 -11.11 -22.63 -0.91
CA ARG A 453 -9.82 -22.05 -1.33
C ARG A 453 -9.23 -21.28 -0.18
N VAL A 454 -8.02 -21.63 0.21
CA VAL A 454 -7.22 -20.93 1.22
C VAL A 454 -6.14 -20.15 0.51
N GLN A 455 -6.01 -18.87 0.82
CA GLN A 455 -5.00 -17.99 0.23
C GLN A 455 -4.11 -17.44 1.35
N TYR A 456 -2.84 -17.74 1.28
CA TYR A 456 -1.82 -17.24 2.20
C TYR A 456 -1.16 -16.01 1.59
N LYS A 457 -1.26 -14.88 2.26
CA LYS A 457 -0.54 -13.66 1.91
C LYS A 457 0.89 -13.77 2.41
N ILE A 458 1.84 -13.75 1.48
CA ILE A 458 3.28 -13.94 1.74
C ILE A 458 4.10 -12.67 1.47
N GLY A 459 3.47 -11.56 1.13
CA GLY A 459 4.09 -10.27 0.85
C GLY A 459 3.10 -9.33 0.18
N PHE A 460 3.55 -8.15 -0.16
CA PHE A 460 2.70 -7.14 -0.80
C PHE A 460 2.16 -7.66 -2.15
N GLY A 461 0.85 -7.86 -2.21
CA GLY A 461 0.17 -8.37 -3.41
C GLY A 461 0.50 -9.81 -3.80
N SER A 462 1.29 -10.56 -3.00
CA SER A 462 1.69 -11.93 -3.28
C SER A 462 0.89 -12.92 -2.44
N TYR A 463 0.23 -13.88 -3.11
CA TYR A 463 -0.60 -14.90 -2.47
C TYR A 463 -0.29 -16.28 -3.02
N ILE A 464 -0.19 -17.27 -2.13
CA ILE A 464 -0.15 -18.68 -2.49
C ILE A 464 -1.49 -19.31 -2.11
N SER A 465 -2.03 -20.15 -2.99
CA SER A 465 -3.38 -20.70 -2.80
C SER A 465 -3.36 -22.22 -2.75
N GLU A 466 -4.17 -22.79 -1.90
CA GLU A 466 -4.50 -24.22 -1.91
C GLU A 466 -6.02 -24.44 -1.88
N TRP A 467 -6.46 -25.64 -2.26
CA TRP A 467 -7.88 -26.01 -2.33
C TRP A 467 -8.15 -27.21 -1.45
N ILE A 468 -9.02 -27.03 -0.46
CA ILE A 468 -9.39 -28.04 0.53
C ILE A 468 -10.76 -28.61 0.17
N CYS A 469 -10.81 -29.93 0.04
CA CYS A 469 -11.90 -30.67 -0.60
C CYS A 469 -12.86 -31.30 0.42
N PHE A 470 -13.67 -30.52 1.14
CA PHE A 470 -14.58 -31.04 2.16
C PHE A 470 -15.78 -31.83 1.59
N GLU A 471 -16.27 -31.44 0.42
CA GLU A 471 -17.44 -32.06 -0.24
C GLU A 471 -17.06 -33.22 -1.19
N HIS A 472 -15.78 -33.59 -1.23
CA HIS A 472 -15.28 -34.70 -2.06
C HIS A 472 -15.29 -36.01 -1.26
N SER A 473 -15.06 -37.13 -1.95
CA SER A 473 -14.92 -38.45 -1.32
C SER A 473 -13.50 -38.99 -1.49
N GLY A 474 -13.20 -40.05 -0.76
CA GLY A 474 -11.91 -40.76 -0.85
C GLY A 474 -10.70 -39.94 -0.41
N PHE A 475 -9.61 -40.03 -1.13
CA PHE A 475 -8.31 -39.39 -0.74
C PHE A 475 -8.39 -37.88 -0.57
N ALA A 476 -9.19 -37.20 -1.41
CA ALA A 476 -9.34 -35.74 -1.33
C ALA A 476 -10.04 -35.30 -0.04
N ARG A 477 -11.07 -36.03 0.39
CA ARG A 477 -11.75 -35.80 1.68
C ARG A 477 -10.81 -36.08 2.85
N HIS A 478 -10.11 -37.18 2.82
CA HIS A 478 -9.16 -37.54 3.89
C HIS A 478 -8.06 -36.48 4.06
N LYS A 479 -7.54 -35.92 2.95
CA LYS A 479 -6.58 -34.80 3.01
C LYS A 479 -7.19 -33.56 3.66
N ALA A 480 -8.46 -33.24 3.38
CA ALA A 480 -9.16 -32.12 3.99
C ALA A 480 -9.38 -32.31 5.50
N GLU A 481 -9.66 -33.54 5.94
CA GLU A 481 -9.79 -33.89 7.37
C GLU A 481 -8.48 -33.72 8.13
N ILE A 482 -7.36 -34.16 7.54
CA ILE A 482 -6.01 -33.96 8.13
C ILE A 482 -5.72 -32.47 8.23
N TRP A 483 -5.94 -31.72 7.14
CA TRP A 483 -5.73 -30.28 7.09
C TRP A 483 -6.52 -29.53 8.17
N TRP A 484 -7.79 -29.92 8.39
CA TRP A 484 -8.67 -29.31 9.41
C TRP A 484 -8.18 -29.61 10.82
N LYS A 485 -7.86 -30.88 11.12
CA LYS A 485 -7.40 -31.34 12.43
C LYS A 485 -6.06 -30.72 12.86
N GLN A 486 -5.24 -30.30 11.92
CA GLN A 486 -4.01 -29.55 12.23
C GLN A 486 -4.30 -28.11 12.73
N ARG A 487 -5.50 -27.61 12.52
CA ARG A 487 -5.87 -26.20 12.79
C ARG A 487 -6.98 -26.05 13.82
N SER A 488 -7.74 -27.08 14.09
CA SER A 488 -8.89 -27.01 14.99
C SER A 488 -9.21 -28.38 15.58
N ASP A 489 -9.57 -28.38 16.85
CA ASP A 489 -10.09 -29.56 17.56
C ASP A 489 -11.60 -29.80 17.32
N SER A 490 -12.25 -28.90 16.59
CA SER A 490 -13.68 -29.03 16.27
C SER A 490 -13.94 -30.13 15.24
N ALA A 491 -15.20 -30.60 15.19
CA ALA A 491 -15.63 -31.57 14.17
C ALA A 491 -15.35 -31.01 12.76
N VAL A 492 -14.89 -31.89 11.87
CA VAL A 492 -14.59 -31.54 10.49
C VAL A 492 -15.90 -31.22 9.75
N PRO A 493 -16.05 -30.07 9.12
CA PRO A 493 -17.24 -29.71 8.35
C PRO A 493 -17.46 -30.65 7.16
N ASP A 494 -18.72 -30.88 6.81
CA ASP A 494 -19.08 -31.68 5.64
C ASP A 494 -19.21 -30.87 4.36
N ASP A 495 -19.33 -29.56 4.48
CA ASP A 495 -19.41 -28.64 3.34
C ASP A 495 -18.37 -27.50 3.43
N SER A 496 -18.06 -26.96 2.26
CA SER A 496 -17.04 -25.91 2.10
C SER A 496 -17.49 -24.54 2.59
N GLU A 497 -18.80 -24.28 2.66
CA GLU A 497 -19.36 -23.02 3.17
C GLU A 497 -19.22 -22.94 4.69
N MET A 498 -19.60 -24.02 5.38
CA MET A 498 -19.45 -24.10 6.83
C MET A 498 -17.97 -24.06 7.23
N ALA A 499 -17.09 -24.74 6.49
CA ALA A 499 -15.67 -24.69 6.71
C ALA A 499 -15.11 -23.27 6.55
N ALA A 500 -15.45 -22.56 5.48
CA ALA A 500 -15.04 -21.18 5.25
C ALA A 500 -15.62 -20.23 6.30
N PHE A 501 -16.86 -20.43 6.72
CA PHE A 501 -17.47 -19.64 7.79
C PHE A 501 -16.73 -19.78 9.12
N PHE A 502 -16.41 -20.99 9.54
CA PHE A 502 -15.64 -21.21 10.79
C PHE A 502 -14.23 -20.63 10.70
N ALA A 503 -13.56 -20.80 9.56
CA ALA A 503 -12.23 -20.26 9.31
C ALA A 503 -12.20 -18.73 9.37
N THR A 504 -13.12 -18.07 8.68
CA THR A 504 -13.22 -16.59 8.66
C THR A 504 -13.58 -16.00 10.04
N ASN A 505 -14.27 -16.77 10.88
CA ASN A 505 -14.61 -16.34 12.24
C ASN A 505 -13.52 -16.70 13.29
N GLY A 506 -12.29 -16.98 12.86
CA GLY A 506 -11.13 -17.16 13.74
C GLY A 506 -11.14 -18.47 14.54
N ARG A 507 -11.87 -19.50 14.07
CA ARG A 507 -11.93 -20.82 14.74
C ARG A 507 -10.82 -21.77 14.32
N LEU A 508 -9.92 -21.33 13.41
CA LEU A 508 -8.76 -22.10 12.97
C LEU A 508 -7.47 -21.42 13.39
N LYS A 509 -6.49 -22.23 13.78
CA LYS A 509 -5.11 -21.75 13.95
C LYS A 509 -4.53 -21.44 12.58
N GLU A 510 -3.98 -20.25 12.41
CA GLU A 510 -3.34 -19.82 11.18
C GLU A 510 -1.83 -20.08 11.25
N PRO A 511 -1.20 -20.57 10.17
CA PRO A 511 0.23 -20.79 10.17
C PRO A 511 0.96 -19.45 10.06
N ILE A 512 2.07 -19.30 10.80
CA ILE A 512 2.99 -18.17 10.69
C ILE A 512 3.94 -18.30 9.50
N LYS A 513 4.19 -19.56 9.03
CA LYS A 513 4.98 -19.84 7.83
C LYS A 513 4.38 -20.99 7.02
N ILE A 514 4.61 -20.93 5.71
CA ILE A 514 4.32 -22.04 4.78
C ILE A 514 5.58 -22.44 4.02
N ILE A 515 5.70 -23.73 3.75
CA ILE A 515 6.76 -24.28 2.91
C ILE A 515 6.15 -24.62 1.55
N VAL A 516 6.70 -24.04 0.51
CA VAL A 516 6.15 -24.07 -0.85
C VAL A 516 7.12 -24.69 -1.81
N LYS A 517 6.66 -25.68 -2.56
CA LYS A 517 7.38 -26.33 -3.64
C LYS A 517 6.87 -25.79 -4.98
N SER A 518 7.72 -25.04 -5.68
CA SER A 518 7.45 -24.56 -7.04
C SER A 518 8.09 -25.50 -8.05
N ILE A 519 7.28 -26.00 -8.98
CA ILE A 519 7.71 -26.92 -10.04
C ILE A 519 7.57 -26.18 -11.37
N PRO A 520 8.66 -25.99 -12.15
CA PRO A 520 8.59 -25.36 -13.46
C PRO A 520 7.55 -26.02 -14.36
N GLY A 521 6.69 -25.24 -15.00
CA GLY A 521 5.61 -25.72 -15.87
C GLY A 521 4.30 -26.09 -15.16
N GLN A 522 4.24 -26.09 -13.83
CA GLN A 522 2.97 -26.21 -13.09
C GLN A 522 2.33 -24.84 -12.87
N LYS A 523 1.02 -24.78 -13.09
CA LYS A 523 0.24 -23.52 -12.96
C LYS A 523 0.14 -23.03 -11.52
N PHE A 524 0.30 -23.90 -10.53
CA PHE A 524 0.14 -23.59 -9.11
C PHE A 524 1.25 -24.24 -8.30
N ASP A 525 1.76 -23.47 -7.36
CA ASP A 525 2.71 -23.93 -6.36
C ASP A 525 2.04 -24.91 -5.38
N GLN A 526 2.81 -25.83 -4.84
CA GLN A 526 2.33 -26.82 -3.88
C GLN A 526 2.81 -26.45 -2.47
N ILE A 527 1.87 -26.29 -1.54
CA ILE A 527 2.19 -26.14 -0.12
C ILE A 527 2.47 -27.53 0.44
N THR A 528 3.70 -27.72 0.94
CA THR A 528 4.20 -29.00 1.44
C THR A 528 4.34 -29.04 2.96
N GLY A 529 4.27 -27.86 3.63
CA GLY A 529 4.35 -27.80 5.08
C GLY A 529 3.82 -26.49 5.65
N TYR A 530 3.52 -26.50 6.95
CA TYR A 530 3.04 -25.37 7.72
C TYR A 530 3.78 -25.29 9.06
N GLN A 531 4.08 -24.09 9.53
CA GLN A 531 4.56 -23.84 10.87
C GLN A 531 3.54 -22.95 11.58
N PHE A 532 3.05 -23.41 12.72
CA PHE A 532 2.12 -22.69 13.59
C PHE A 532 2.90 -22.07 14.75
N GLU A 533 2.33 -21.06 15.38
CA GLU A 533 2.86 -20.50 16.63
C GLU A 533 2.80 -21.56 17.73
N ASP A 534 3.91 -21.78 18.41
CA ASP A 534 3.98 -22.78 19.47
C ASP A 534 3.36 -22.18 20.75
N PRO A 535 2.27 -22.75 21.31
CA PRO A 535 1.62 -22.19 22.50
C PRO A 535 2.52 -22.15 23.72
N GLU A 536 3.60 -22.93 23.79
CA GLU A 536 4.59 -22.89 24.86
C GLU A 536 5.59 -21.73 24.74
N LEU A 537 5.71 -21.10 23.55
CA LEU A 537 6.55 -19.91 23.34
C LEU A 537 5.77 -18.60 23.49
N SER A 538 4.43 -18.65 23.57
CA SER A 538 3.57 -17.48 23.82
C SER A 538 3.59 -17.00 25.27
N GLU A 539 4.17 -17.73 26.21
CA GLU A 539 4.43 -17.34 27.60
C GLU A 539 5.81 -16.68 27.82
N TRP A 540 6.46 -16.20 26.80
CA TRP A 540 7.48 -15.18 27.01
C TRP A 540 6.78 -13.94 27.53
N GLN A 541 6.59 -13.92 28.85
CA GLN A 541 6.32 -12.71 29.61
C GLN A 541 7.31 -11.68 29.15
N PHE A 542 6.78 -10.60 28.55
CA PHE A 542 7.56 -9.39 28.32
C PHE A 542 8.23 -9.04 29.65
N ASP A 543 9.51 -9.32 29.73
CA ASP A 543 10.33 -8.86 30.84
C ASP A 543 10.30 -7.33 30.73
N LYS A 544 9.62 -6.70 31.72
CA LYS A 544 9.50 -5.24 31.84
C LYS A 544 10.86 -4.55 32.05
N ASN A 545 11.95 -5.31 31.97
CA ASN A 545 13.33 -4.88 32.12
C ASN A 545 14.17 -5.05 30.87
N ILE A 546 13.57 -4.99 29.66
CA ILE A 546 14.36 -4.72 28.46
C ILE A 546 14.83 -3.27 28.60
N PRO A 547 16.12 -3.02 28.79
CA PRO A 547 16.63 -1.65 28.87
C PRO A 547 16.32 -0.93 27.57
N ASP A 548 15.94 0.34 27.70
CA ASP A 548 15.82 1.27 26.60
C ASP A 548 16.90 1.00 25.57
N PHE A 549 16.49 0.82 24.33
CA PHE A 549 17.27 0.75 23.09
C PHE A 549 18.79 0.55 23.32
N VAL A 550 19.24 -0.68 23.44
CA VAL A 550 20.66 -0.98 23.52
C VAL A 550 21.28 -0.60 22.20
N PRO A 551 22.28 0.32 22.18
CA PRO A 551 23.04 0.57 20.97
C PRO A 551 23.64 -0.75 20.51
N VAL A 552 23.35 -1.09 19.31
CA VAL A 552 23.87 -2.29 18.67
C VAL A 552 25.37 -2.12 18.51
N ASP A 553 26.14 -3.17 18.79
CA ASP A 553 27.60 -3.22 18.73
C ASP A 553 28.21 -2.39 17.60
N ASP A 554 29.39 -1.80 17.87
CA ASP A 554 30.15 -0.84 17.09
C ASP A 554 30.53 -1.28 15.64
N GLU A 555 29.97 -2.36 15.11
CA GLU A 555 30.32 -2.94 13.82
C GLU A 555 29.17 -2.93 12.81
N ILE A 556 28.62 -1.76 12.49
CA ILE A 556 27.96 -1.59 11.19
C ILE A 556 28.91 -0.86 10.28
N PRO A 557 29.45 -1.49 9.24
CA PRO A 557 30.26 -0.80 8.25
C PRO A 557 29.34 0.05 7.38
N PHE A 558 29.43 1.34 7.53
CA PHE A 558 29.01 2.27 6.50
C PHE A 558 30.09 2.35 5.43
#